data_e2b156d93df465481fbbccac62943fc4
#
_entry.id   e2b156d93df465481fbbccac62943fc4
#
_cell.length_a   1.000
_cell.length_b   1.000
_cell.length_c   1.000
_cell.angle_alpha   90.00
_cell.angle_beta   90.00
_cell.angle_gamma   90.00
#
_symmetry.space_group_name_H-M   'P 1'
#
loop_
_entity.id
_entity.type
_entity.pdbx_description
1 polymer ?
#
loop_
_entity_poly.entity_id
_entity_poly.type
_entity_poly.pdbx_seq_one_letter_code
_entity_poly.pdbx_strand_id
1 'polypeptide(L)'
;MLDVTRLTGHLFRVHNLIESAEMKYFAEACLSFCFSLLLAIPVNAQVSIEVETGDHARENTPVKVILDSQEAIVANLAEVTFNGQQIQGQITELGLESLRELGKEADPTTQRELHFIVPKWPAETKLEATVSFGLSGKKDVSGFQFQDKEGLYTDVLYEDRPVMRYMYEALDTSSPERIGETYKVYHHVYDPTGERFVTKGPGGLFPHHRGLFYGFNKISYTVDGQSMSADIWHCRNGESQAHVEVCSQVGGPVLGRHLLKLDWKGRDGKAFATELRELTAYNVEGGVLIEFTSKLSSQVGEIKLAGDPQHAGFQFRGSQEIPDKTSAQTYYVRPDGKGQPGAFRNWPGNKEHVNLKWNALCFVLGGKRLTCCYLDHPENPKESRFSERNYGRFGSYFETTVTEEKPLQLNYRIWLQYGEMSVADVDKFSRDFVTPPNASSK
;
A
#
# COMPACT_ATOMS: atom_id res chain seq x y z
N MET A 1 33.10 -11.03 -38.59
CA MET A 1 32.93 -9.83 -39.44
C MET A 1 31.46 -9.50 -39.41
N LEU A 2 31.04 -8.59 -38.53
CA LEU A 2 29.66 -8.10 -38.40
C LEU A 2 29.52 -6.88 -39.30
N ASP A 3 28.52 -6.95 -40.14
CA ASP A 3 28.23 -5.99 -41.22
C ASP A 3 27.80 -4.61 -40.65
N VAL A 4 28.62 -3.61 -40.87
CA VAL A 4 28.48 -2.24 -40.35
C VAL A 4 27.52 -1.38 -41.23
N THR A 5 26.97 -1.94 -42.29
CA THR A 5 26.19 -1.17 -43.30
C THR A 5 24.69 -1.02 -42.96
N ARG A 6 24.17 -1.59 -41.85
CA ARG A 6 22.76 -1.44 -41.43
C ARG A 6 22.50 -0.36 -40.37
N LEU A 7 23.51 0.26 -39.82
CA LEU A 7 23.35 1.29 -38.78
C LEU A 7 23.30 2.73 -39.31
N THR A 8 23.68 2.97 -40.58
CA THR A 8 23.67 4.31 -41.19
C THR A 8 22.34 4.71 -41.85
N GLY A 9 21.43 3.76 -42.09
CA GLY A 9 20.12 4.03 -42.69
C GLY A 9 19.04 4.59 -41.77
N HIS A 10 19.21 4.48 -40.45
CA HIS A 10 18.22 4.96 -39.45
C HIS A 10 18.53 6.37 -38.92
N LEU A 11 19.75 6.83 -39.02
CA LEU A 11 20.16 8.17 -38.57
C LEU A 11 19.75 9.30 -39.55
N PHE A 12 19.49 9.01 -40.80
CA PHE A 12 19.12 10.01 -41.80
C PHE A 12 17.60 10.31 -41.88
N ARG A 13 16.75 9.54 -41.18
CA ARG A 13 15.29 9.79 -41.15
C ARG A 13 14.79 10.58 -39.94
N VAL A 14 15.64 10.84 -38.96
CA VAL A 14 15.30 11.62 -37.76
C VAL A 14 15.64 13.08 -37.89
N HIS A 15 16.38 13.49 -38.93
CA HIS A 15 16.87 14.87 -39.07
C HIS A 15 15.87 15.87 -39.71
N ASN A 16 14.73 15.42 -40.18
CA ASN A 16 13.73 16.29 -40.86
C ASN A 16 12.41 16.48 -40.08
N LEU A 17 12.37 16.23 -38.78
CA LEU A 17 11.16 16.39 -37.94
C LEU A 17 11.35 17.29 -36.72
N ILE A 18 12.42 18.10 -36.67
CA ILE A 18 12.66 19.01 -35.54
C ILE A 18 12.62 20.45 -36.03
N GLU A 19 11.43 21.00 -36.24
CA GLU A 19 11.18 22.43 -36.30
C GLU A 19 10.02 22.82 -35.37
N SER A 20 10.24 22.76 -34.06
CA SER A 20 9.55 23.62 -33.12
C SER A 20 10.47 23.91 -31.92
N ALA A 21 10.44 25.17 -31.48
CA ALA A 21 11.32 25.66 -30.40
C ALA A 21 11.24 24.88 -29.08
N GLU A 22 10.14 24.23 -28.84
CA GLU A 22 9.93 23.41 -27.58
C GLU A 22 10.73 22.10 -27.58
N MET A 23 11.04 21.52 -28.73
CA MET A 23 11.85 20.28 -28.79
C MET A 23 13.35 20.53 -28.71
N LYS A 24 13.82 21.77 -28.95
CA LYS A 24 15.25 22.09 -28.74
C LYS A 24 15.64 22.12 -27.28
N TYR A 25 14.76 22.58 -26.38
CA TYR A 25 15.01 22.54 -24.94
C TYR A 25 15.04 21.12 -24.39
N PHE A 26 14.25 20.21 -24.96
CA PHE A 26 14.25 18.79 -24.54
C PHE A 26 15.50 18.04 -25.03
N ALA A 27 16.01 18.35 -26.22
CA ALA A 27 17.22 17.73 -26.77
C ALA A 27 18.49 18.24 -26.08
N GLU A 28 18.57 19.50 -25.70
CA GLU A 28 19.70 20.05 -24.93
C GLU A 28 19.67 19.59 -23.47
N ALA A 29 18.50 19.39 -22.85
CA ALA A 29 18.37 18.78 -21.56
C ALA A 29 18.81 17.31 -21.55
N CYS A 30 18.49 16.54 -22.59
CA CYS A 30 18.95 15.13 -22.71
C CYS A 30 20.44 15.01 -23.06
N LEU A 31 21.04 15.95 -23.76
CA LEU A 31 22.50 15.92 -24.04
C LEU A 31 23.34 16.46 -22.86
N SER A 32 22.81 17.38 -22.04
CA SER A 32 23.47 17.81 -20.80
C SER A 32 23.42 16.72 -19.70
N PHE A 33 22.48 15.78 -19.78
CA PHE A 33 22.33 14.68 -18.82
C PHE A 33 23.34 13.53 -19.04
N CYS A 34 24.04 13.49 -20.16
CA CYS A 34 25.00 12.42 -20.47
C CYS A 34 26.41 12.67 -19.96
N PHE A 35 26.72 13.75 -19.23
CA PHE A 35 28.08 14.03 -18.74
C PHE A 35 28.20 14.42 -17.27
N SER A 36 27.14 14.28 -16.48
CA SER A 36 27.30 14.19 -15.05
C SER A 36 27.79 12.76 -14.78
N LEU A 37 29.08 12.58 -14.52
CA LEU A 37 29.59 11.37 -13.86
C LEU A 37 28.85 11.31 -12.52
N LEU A 38 27.71 10.61 -12.44
CA LEU A 38 27.09 10.21 -11.21
C LEU A 38 28.10 9.31 -10.51
N LEU A 39 28.82 9.86 -9.56
CA LEU A 39 29.66 9.10 -8.63
C LEU A 39 28.67 8.24 -7.85
N ALA A 40 28.54 6.98 -8.24
CA ALA A 40 27.73 6.02 -7.51
C ALA A 40 28.52 5.55 -6.29
N ILE A 41 27.89 5.41 -5.15
CA ILE A 41 28.50 4.81 -3.96
C ILE A 41 29.00 3.42 -4.35
N PRO A 42 30.30 3.11 -4.16
CA PRO A 42 30.83 1.81 -4.48
C PRO A 42 30.15 0.73 -3.64
N VAL A 43 30.02 -0.49 -4.17
CA VAL A 43 29.38 -1.65 -3.52
C VAL A 43 29.94 -1.96 -2.12
N ASN A 44 31.14 -1.48 -1.79
CA ASN A 44 31.79 -1.64 -0.47
C ASN A 44 31.65 -0.41 0.44
N ALA A 45 30.86 0.59 0.09
CA ALA A 45 30.62 1.72 0.97
C ALA A 45 29.82 1.27 2.21
N GLN A 46 30.12 1.88 3.34
CA GLN A 46 29.45 1.63 4.62
C GLN A 46 28.87 2.92 5.15
N VAL A 47 27.68 2.82 5.75
CA VAL A 47 27.00 3.91 6.46
C VAL A 47 26.70 3.45 7.87
N SER A 48 26.86 4.33 8.85
CA SER A 48 26.43 4.07 10.22
C SER A 48 24.99 4.54 10.41
N ILE A 49 24.19 3.72 11.06
CA ILE A 49 22.84 4.08 11.48
C ILE A 49 22.69 3.87 12.99
N GLU A 50 21.76 4.61 13.57
CA GLU A 50 21.33 4.44 14.95
C GLU A 50 19.86 4.02 14.95
N VAL A 51 19.50 3.04 15.80
CA VAL A 51 18.12 2.56 15.95
C VAL A 51 17.76 2.51 17.42
N GLU A 52 16.62 3.12 17.75
CA GLU A 52 16.06 3.15 19.10
C GLU A 52 14.70 2.43 19.10
N THR A 53 14.53 1.47 20.01
CA THR A 53 13.28 0.70 20.12
C THR A 53 12.12 1.50 20.74
N GLY A 54 12.43 2.56 21.50
CA GLY A 54 11.45 3.31 22.28
C GLY A 54 10.95 2.54 23.50
N ASP A 55 9.78 2.89 23.99
CA ASP A 55 9.20 2.47 25.29
C ASP A 55 8.67 1.02 25.33
N HIS A 56 8.76 0.27 24.26
CA HIS A 56 8.30 -1.11 24.22
C HIS A 56 9.22 -2.04 23.42
N ALA A 57 9.20 -3.33 23.77
CA ALA A 57 9.97 -4.35 23.08
C ALA A 57 9.45 -4.54 21.65
N ARG A 58 10.39 -4.74 20.73
CA ARG A 58 10.11 -5.01 19.31
C ARG A 58 10.33 -6.47 19.00
N GLU A 59 9.49 -7.03 18.16
CA GLU A 59 9.62 -8.40 17.70
C GLU A 59 9.02 -8.53 16.32
N ASN A 60 9.85 -9.00 15.36
CA ASN A 60 9.43 -9.17 13.99
C ASN A 60 8.87 -7.85 13.38
N THR A 61 9.54 -6.74 13.72
CA THR A 61 9.07 -5.38 13.44
C THR A 61 9.82 -4.77 12.26
N PRO A 62 9.14 -4.30 11.21
CA PRO A 62 9.76 -3.55 10.13
C PRO A 62 10.36 -2.23 10.64
N VAL A 63 11.56 -1.92 10.16
CA VAL A 63 12.26 -0.66 10.38
C VAL A 63 12.55 -0.02 9.04
N LYS A 64 12.33 1.29 8.96
CA LYS A 64 12.65 2.15 7.82
C LYS A 64 13.65 3.20 8.25
N VAL A 65 14.71 3.39 7.47
CA VAL A 65 15.71 4.46 7.66
C VAL A 65 15.84 5.22 6.36
N ILE A 66 15.74 6.54 6.42
CA ILE A 66 16.09 7.39 5.28
C ILE A 66 17.61 7.52 5.22
N LEU A 67 18.18 7.04 4.15
CA LEU A 67 19.58 7.24 3.80
C LEU A 67 19.67 8.49 2.93
N ASP A 68 20.43 9.48 3.38
CA ASP A 68 20.75 10.67 2.62
C ASP A 68 22.24 10.64 2.25
N SER A 69 22.56 10.79 0.98
CA SER A 69 23.92 10.66 0.47
C SER A 69 24.22 11.72 -0.56
N GLN A 70 25.46 12.23 -0.56
CA GLN A 70 25.92 13.14 -1.62
C GLN A 70 26.08 12.43 -2.97
N GLU A 71 26.13 11.09 -2.98
CA GLU A 71 26.26 10.27 -4.16
C GLU A 71 25.04 9.35 -4.32
N ALA A 72 24.68 9.01 -5.56
CA ALA A 72 23.56 8.13 -5.83
C ALA A 72 23.76 6.71 -5.26
N ILE A 73 22.83 6.25 -4.43
CA ILE A 73 22.80 4.88 -3.91
C ILE A 73 22.16 3.98 -4.97
N VAL A 74 22.96 3.17 -5.65
CA VAL A 74 22.51 2.25 -6.71
C VAL A 74 22.27 0.82 -6.22
N ALA A 75 22.66 0.50 -4.99
CA ALA A 75 22.45 -0.83 -4.40
C ALA A 75 20.98 -1.02 -4.02
N ASN A 76 20.44 -2.21 -4.31
CA ASN A 76 19.08 -2.61 -3.89
C ASN A 76 19.08 -3.47 -2.61
N LEU A 77 20.27 -3.94 -2.19
CA LEU A 77 20.45 -4.83 -1.05
C LEU A 77 21.49 -4.25 -0.11
N ALA A 78 21.32 -4.53 1.18
CA ALA A 78 22.27 -4.18 2.21
C ALA A 78 22.36 -5.29 3.25
N GLU A 79 23.48 -5.28 4.00
CA GLU A 79 23.64 -6.05 5.22
C GLU A 79 23.75 -5.05 6.38
N VAL A 80 22.87 -5.22 7.37
CA VAL A 80 22.84 -4.39 8.57
C VAL A 80 23.44 -5.17 9.73
N THR A 81 24.55 -4.71 10.29
CA THR A 81 25.27 -5.40 11.34
C THR A 81 25.15 -4.68 12.69
N PHE A 82 24.53 -5.36 13.67
CA PHE A 82 24.39 -4.91 15.05
C PHE A 82 25.19 -5.84 15.97
N ASN A 83 26.18 -5.35 16.69
CA ASN A 83 26.95 -6.14 17.64
C ASN A 83 27.46 -7.49 17.10
N GLY A 84 27.82 -7.52 15.80
CA GLY A 84 28.25 -8.73 15.10
C GLY A 84 27.13 -9.65 14.59
N GLN A 85 25.86 -9.35 14.85
CA GLN A 85 24.71 -10.02 14.25
C GLN A 85 24.36 -9.33 12.94
N GLN A 86 24.24 -10.10 11.86
CA GLN A 86 23.87 -9.61 10.54
C GLN A 86 22.36 -9.79 10.29
N ILE A 87 21.74 -8.75 9.79
CA ILE A 87 20.33 -8.71 9.37
C ILE A 87 20.29 -8.30 7.90
N GLN A 88 19.50 -8.99 7.12
CA GLN A 88 19.32 -8.65 5.71
C GLN A 88 18.53 -7.34 5.57
N GLY A 89 19.05 -6.40 4.80
CA GLY A 89 18.43 -5.13 4.45
C GLY A 89 18.07 -5.06 2.97
N GLN A 90 17.10 -4.23 2.65
CA GLN A 90 16.69 -3.90 1.30
C GLN A 90 16.64 -2.39 1.14
N ILE A 91 17.18 -1.90 0.03
CA ILE A 91 17.20 -0.47 -0.30
C ILE A 91 16.19 -0.23 -1.41
N THR A 92 15.35 0.80 -1.21
CA THR A 92 14.29 1.15 -2.14
C THR A 92 14.30 2.65 -2.44
N GLU A 93 13.56 3.06 -3.45
CA GLU A 93 13.15 4.45 -3.61
C GLU A 93 12.26 4.89 -2.45
N LEU A 94 12.07 6.21 -2.30
CA LEU A 94 11.17 6.76 -1.28
C LEU A 94 9.72 6.33 -1.56
N GLY A 95 9.06 5.75 -0.57
CA GLY A 95 7.63 5.46 -0.61
C GLY A 95 6.76 6.69 -0.36
N LEU A 96 5.45 6.57 -0.56
CA LEU A 96 4.50 7.69 -0.41
C LEU A 96 4.51 8.30 0.99
N GLU A 97 4.72 7.49 2.02
CA GLU A 97 4.81 7.99 3.40
C GLU A 97 6.05 8.85 3.60
N SER A 98 7.23 8.39 3.19
CA SER A 98 8.48 9.16 3.29
C SER A 98 8.44 10.43 2.45
N LEU A 99 7.85 10.38 1.25
CA LEU A 99 7.62 11.58 0.43
C LEU A 99 6.71 12.59 1.13
N ARG A 100 5.73 12.14 1.90
CA ARG A 100 4.88 13.01 2.72
C ARG A 100 5.66 13.62 3.88
N GLU A 101 6.41 12.81 4.62
CA GLU A 101 7.18 13.22 5.80
C GLU A 101 8.26 14.24 5.44
N LEU A 102 9.01 13.99 4.37
CA LEU A 102 10.07 14.87 3.88
C LEU A 102 9.50 16.12 3.17
N GLY A 103 8.34 16.01 2.54
CA GLY A 103 7.69 17.10 1.82
C GLY A 103 8.59 17.73 0.76
N LYS A 104 8.95 19.02 0.93
CA LYS A 104 9.84 19.77 0.00
C LYS A 104 11.32 19.40 0.13
N GLU A 105 11.69 18.70 1.20
CA GLU A 105 13.06 18.24 1.46
C GLU A 105 13.33 16.86 0.82
N ALA A 106 12.31 16.24 0.23
CA ALA A 106 12.47 14.98 -0.48
C ALA A 106 13.30 15.16 -1.75
N ASP A 107 14.40 14.44 -1.84
CA ASP A 107 15.24 14.33 -3.02
C ASP A 107 15.37 12.87 -3.47
N PRO A 108 14.51 12.42 -4.41
CA PRO A 108 14.57 11.04 -4.89
C PRO A 108 15.87 10.68 -5.64
N THR A 109 16.75 11.63 -5.93
CA THR A 109 18.03 11.37 -6.59
C THR A 109 19.12 10.92 -5.61
N THR A 110 19.10 11.47 -4.39
CA THR A 110 20.12 11.23 -3.34
C THR A 110 19.59 10.46 -2.14
N GLN A 111 18.27 10.45 -1.93
CA GLN A 111 17.63 9.78 -0.79
C GLN A 111 17.06 8.42 -1.18
N ARG A 112 17.24 7.44 -0.30
CA ARG A 112 16.71 6.08 -0.39
C ARG A 112 16.17 5.63 0.97
N GLU A 113 15.29 4.65 0.94
CA GLU A 113 14.85 3.95 2.15
C GLU A 113 15.64 2.65 2.32
N LEU A 114 16.26 2.47 3.48
CA LEU A 114 16.75 1.18 3.94
C LEU A 114 15.67 0.52 4.79
N HIS A 115 15.33 -0.71 4.46
CA HIS A 115 14.37 -1.52 5.21
C HIS A 115 15.02 -2.78 5.73
N PHE A 116 14.67 -3.16 6.95
CA PHE A 116 15.03 -4.45 7.55
C PHE A 116 14.01 -4.85 8.62
N ILE A 117 14.01 -6.11 9.04
CA ILE A 117 13.12 -6.60 10.10
C ILE A 117 13.92 -6.79 11.38
N VAL A 118 13.50 -6.15 12.46
CA VAL A 118 14.06 -6.38 13.80
C VAL A 118 13.53 -7.71 14.34
N PRO A 119 14.39 -8.70 14.64
CA PRO A 119 13.92 -9.99 15.08
C PRO A 119 13.29 -9.92 16.49
N LYS A 120 14.06 -9.51 17.48
CA LYS A 120 13.56 -9.31 18.84
C LYS A 120 14.52 -8.42 19.64
N TRP A 121 14.04 -7.25 20.05
CA TRP A 121 14.82 -6.31 20.87
C TRP A 121 14.01 -5.84 22.08
N PRO A 122 14.63 -5.70 23.27
CA PRO A 122 13.98 -5.14 24.46
C PRO A 122 13.54 -3.68 24.23
N ALA A 123 12.63 -3.19 25.06
CA ALA A 123 12.35 -1.77 25.20
C ALA A 123 13.61 -0.99 25.62
N GLU A 124 13.60 0.32 25.41
CA GLU A 124 14.68 1.24 25.79
C GLU A 124 16.08 0.82 25.25
N THR A 125 16.08 0.11 24.11
CA THR A 125 17.32 -0.34 23.47
C THR A 125 17.74 0.68 22.41
N LYS A 126 18.98 1.10 22.50
CA LYS A 126 19.65 1.95 21.50
C LYS A 126 20.83 1.19 20.93
N LEU A 127 20.86 1.01 19.62
CA LEU A 127 21.86 0.24 18.90
C LEU A 127 22.46 1.07 17.76
N GLU A 128 23.77 1.00 17.64
CA GLU A 128 24.47 1.45 16.45
C GLU A 128 24.66 0.26 15.50
N ALA A 129 24.43 0.47 14.23
CA ALA A 129 24.66 -0.52 13.20
C ALA A 129 25.54 0.02 12.08
N THR A 130 26.25 -0.89 11.45
CA THR A 130 26.93 -0.64 10.19
C THR A 130 26.09 -1.23 9.06
N VAL A 131 25.82 -0.43 8.06
CA VAL A 131 25.13 -0.82 6.82
C VAL A 131 26.18 -0.97 5.73
N SER A 132 26.32 -2.16 5.20
CA SER A 132 27.18 -2.46 4.05
C SER A 132 26.31 -2.61 2.82
N PHE A 133 26.58 -1.87 1.75
CA PHE A 133 25.80 -1.91 0.52
C PHE A 133 26.21 -3.11 -0.35
N GLY A 134 25.19 -3.74 -0.94
CA GLY A 134 25.34 -4.98 -1.70
C GLY A 134 25.45 -6.21 -0.78
N LEU A 135 25.39 -7.39 -1.38
CA LEU A 135 25.61 -8.66 -0.69
C LEU A 135 26.84 -9.32 -1.28
N SER A 136 27.90 -9.43 -0.48
CA SER A 136 29.14 -10.11 -0.85
C SER A 136 28.85 -11.59 -1.17
N GLY A 137 28.87 -11.96 -2.45
CA GLY A 137 28.89 -13.37 -2.90
C GLY A 137 27.53 -14.08 -3.11
N LYS A 138 26.38 -13.45 -2.89
CA LYS A 138 25.07 -14.05 -3.17
C LYS A 138 24.51 -13.54 -4.50
N LYS A 139 24.37 -14.42 -5.50
CA LYS A 139 23.81 -14.09 -6.82
C LYS A 139 22.29 -14.04 -6.88
N ASP A 140 21.61 -14.83 -6.05
CA ASP A 140 20.14 -14.92 -6.01
C ASP A 140 19.69 -14.72 -4.56
N VAL A 141 19.02 -13.60 -4.28
CA VAL A 141 18.36 -13.38 -3.01
C VAL A 141 16.90 -13.64 -3.20
N SER A 142 16.42 -14.68 -2.54
CA SER A 142 15.00 -15.01 -2.43
C SER A 142 14.22 -13.84 -1.85
N GLY A 143 13.01 -13.59 -2.34
CA GLY A 143 12.23 -12.45 -1.88
C GLY A 143 10.91 -12.25 -2.60
N PHE A 144 10.36 -11.06 -2.45
CA PHE A 144 9.14 -10.66 -3.13
C PHE A 144 9.35 -10.50 -4.64
N GLN A 145 8.34 -10.95 -5.39
CA GLN A 145 8.27 -10.91 -6.84
C GLN A 145 6.86 -10.50 -7.27
N PHE A 146 6.75 -10.02 -8.52
CA PHE A 146 5.48 -9.64 -9.12
C PHE A 146 5.23 -10.52 -10.34
N GLN A 147 4.03 -11.08 -10.42
CA GLN A 147 3.59 -11.87 -11.55
C GLN A 147 2.32 -11.25 -12.13
N ASP A 148 2.46 -10.62 -13.26
CA ASP A 148 1.35 -9.96 -13.92
C ASP A 148 0.62 -10.89 -14.88
N LYS A 149 -0.71 -10.82 -14.86
CA LYS A 149 -1.58 -11.30 -15.91
C LYS A 149 -2.20 -10.09 -16.58
N GLU A 150 -1.55 -9.65 -17.64
CA GLU A 150 -1.85 -8.40 -18.33
C GLU A 150 -3.35 -8.15 -18.51
N GLY A 151 -3.78 -6.96 -18.16
CA GLY A 151 -5.16 -6.51 -18.25
C GLY A 151 -6.12 -7.12 -17.22
N LEU A 152 -5.66 -7.99 -16.32
CA LEU A 152 -6.52 -8.66 -15.33
C LEU A 152 -6.07 -8.44 -13.90
N TYR A 153 -4.84 -8.85 -13.56
CA TYR A 153 -4.33 -8.77 -12.19
C TYR A 153 -2.81 -8.90 -12.11
N THR A 154 -2.26 -8.42 -10.99
CA THR A 154 -0.86 -8.68 -10.59
C THR A 154 -0.84 -9.42 -9.26
N ASP A 155 -0.17 -10.57 -9.20
CA ASP A 155 0.16 -11.25 -7.96
C ASP A 155 1.45 -10.69 -7.36
N VAL A 156 1.44 -10.51 -6.05
CA VAL A 156 2.63 -10.27 -5.23
C VAL A 156 2.94 -11.56 -4.48
N LEU A 157 4.09 -12.14 -4.76
CA LEU A 157 4.53 -13.40 -4.19
C LEU A 157 5.76 -13.14 -3.31
N TYR A 158 5.89 -13.88 -2.21
CA TYR A 158 7.16 -14.05 -1.50
C TYR A 158 7.71 -15.43 -1.86
N GLU A 159 8.81 -15.45 -2.59
CA GLU A 159 9.25 -16.65 -3.31
C GLU A 159 8.14 -17.12 -4.26
N ASP A 160 7.64 -18.36 -4.10
CA ASP A 160 6.53 -18.89 -4.88
C ASP A 160 5.19 -18.80 -4.15
N ARG A 161 5.15 -18.24 -2.91
CA ARG A 161 3.96 -18.14 -2.08
C ARG A 161 3.20 -16.84 -2.36
N PRO A 162 1.97 -16.88 -2.88
CA PRO A 162 1.16 -15.68 -3.05
C PRO A 162 0.83 -15.02 -1.71
N VAL A 163 0.92 -13.69 -1.66
CA VAL A 163 0.62 -12.85 -0.50
C VAL A 163 -0.60 -11.99 -0.74
N MET A 164 -0.65 -11.31 -1.87
CA MET A 164 -1.80 -10.51 -2.29
C MET A 164 -1.92 -10.48 -3.81
N ARG A 165 -3.13 -10.14 -4.31
CA ARG A 165 -3.41 -9.95 -5.74
C ARG A 165 -4.11 -8.62 -5.95
N TYR A 166 -3.57 -7.80 -6.82
CA TYR A 166 -4.19 -6.60 -7.31
C TYR A 166 -5.08 -6.90 -8.51
N MET A 167 -6.38 -6.61 -8.40
CA MET A 167 -7.36 -6.79 -9.46
C MET A 167 -7.58 -5.46 -10.16
N TYR A 168 -7.27 -5.39 -11.48
CA TYR A 168 -7.27 -4.12 -12.21
C TYR A 168 -7.89 -4.19 -13.62
N GLU A 169 -8.67 -5.22 -13.88
CA GLU A 169 -9.36 -5.35 -15.15
C GLU A 169 -10.14 -4.06 -15.48
N ALA A 170 -9.97 -3.58 -16.72
CA ALA A 170 -10.64 -2.38 -17.19
C ALA A 170 -12.17 -2.54 -17.19
N LEU A 171 -12.90 -1.43 -16.98
CA LEU A 171 -14.36 -1.44 -16.99
C LEU A 171 -14.87 -2.04 -18.31
N ASP A 172 -15.55 -3.18 -18.22
CA ASP A 172 -16.19 -3.89 -19.32
C ASP A 172 -17.71 -3.64 -19.26
N THR A 173 -18.20 -2.88 -20.24
CA THR A 173 -19.63 -2.53 -20.35
C THR A 173 -20.45 -3.46 -21.23
N SER A 174 -19.90 -4.62 -21.62
CA SER A 174 -20.54 -5.57 -22.53
C SER A 174 -21.79 -6.23 -21.94
N SER A 175 -21.88 -6.37 -20.62
CA SER A 175 -23.06 -6.82 -19.91
C SER A 175 -23.16 -6.26 -18.49
N PRO A 176 -24.35 -6.25 -17.84
CA PRO A 176 -24.50 -5.85 -16.45
C PRO A 176 -23.61 -6.66 -15.47
N GLU A 177 -23.41 -7.94 -15.75
CA GLU A 177 -22.54 -8.82 -14.94
C GLU A 177 -21.10 -8.35 -15.05
N ARG A 178 -20.62 -8.06 -16.27
CA ARG A 178 -19.24 -7.59 -16.51
C ARG A 178 -19.01 -6.21 -15.90
N ILE A 179 -19.95 -5.28 -16.05
CA ILE A 179 -19.91 -4.02 -15.30
C ILE A 179 -19.76 -4.33 -13.82
N GLY A 180 -20.62 -5.22 -13.29
CA GLY A 180 -20.62 -5.65 -11.90
C GLY A 180 -19.29 -6.25 -11.43
N GLU A 181 -18.46 -6.79 -12.30
CA GLU A 181 -17.15 -7.38 -11.99
C GLU A 181 -16.01 -6.35 -12.07
N THR A 182 -16.09 -5.38 -12.98
CA THR A 182 -14.94 -4.58 -13.42
C THR A 182 -14.97 -3.10 -13.06
N TYR A 183 -16.05 -2.58 -12.47
CA TYR A 183 -16.19 -1.13 -12.21
C TYR A 183 -15.20 -0.55 -11.20
N LYS A 184 -14.49 -1.37 -10.42
CA LYS A 184 -13.46 -0.89 -9.50
C LYS A 184 -12.34 -1.88 -9.24
N VAL A 185 -11.17 -1.33 -9.05
CA VAL A 185 -9.98 -2.05 -8.61
C VAL A 185 -10.05 -2.40 -7.10
N TYR A 186 -9.39 -3.48 -6.70
CA TYR A 186 -9.28 -3.90 -5.29
C TYR A 186 -8.14 -4.91 -5.12
N HIS A 187 -7.82 -5.24 -3.86
CA HIS A 187 -6.79 -6.24 -3.59
C HIS A 187 -7.39 -7.45 -2.88
N HIS A 188 -7.07 -8.63 -3.38
CA HIS A 188 -7.22 -9.85 -2.60
C HIS A 188 -6.03 -10.03 -1.66
N VAL A 189 -6.28 -10.62 -0.50
CA VAL A 189 -5.26 -11.09 0.44
C VAL A 189 -5.35 -12.60 0.51
N TYR A 190 -4.20 -13.27 0.46
CA TYR A 190 -4.10 -14.70 0.68
C TYR A 190 -3.94 -15.02 2.16
N ASP A 191 -4.26 -16.23 2.55
CA ASP A 191 -3.93 -16.74 3.87
C ASP A 191 -2.40 -16.85 4.06
N PRO A 192 -1.91 -17.01 5.30
CA PRO A 192 -0.47 -17.06 5.55
C PRO A 192 0.29 -18.16 4.80
N THR A 193 -0.40 -19.20 4.31
CA THR A 193 0.21 -20.27 3.49
C THR A 193 0.17 -19.97 1.99
N GLY A 194 -0.58 -18.94 1.55
CA GLY A 194 -0.75 -18.61 0.13
C GLY A 194 -1.71 -19.54 -0.62
N GLU A 195 -2.44 -20.44 0.09
CA GLU A 195 -3.27 -21.45 -0.55
C GLU A 195 -4.63 -20.92 -1.03
N ARG A 196 -5.15 -19.87 -0.37
CA ARG A 196 -6.50 -19.37 -0.66
C ARG A 196 -6.68 -17.90 -0.32
N PHE A 197 -7.58 -17.24 -1.02
CA PHE A 197 -8.01 -15.90 -0.64
C PHE A 197 -8.79 -15.92 0.67
N VAL A 198 -8.39 -15.07 1.62
CA VAL A 198 -9.18 -14.79 2.82
C VAL A 198 -10.24 -13.72 2.57
N THR A 199 -10.16 -13.05 1.44
CA THR A 199 -11.02 -11.96 1.01
C THR A 199 -11.98 -12.40 -0.10
N LYS A 200 -13.06 -11.63 -0.28
CA LYS A 200 -14.10 -11.85 -1.28
C LYS A 200 -13.83 -11.04 -2.55
N GLY A 201 -14.13 -11.60 -3.71
CA GLY A 201 -14.23 -10.91 -5.01
C GLY A 201 -15.64 -10.39 -5.31
N PRO A 202 -15.95 -10.12 -6.60
CA PRO A 202 -17.29 -9.81 -7.08
C PRO A 202 -18.31 -10.92 -6.79
N GLY A 203 -19.60 -10.59 -6.89
CA GLY A 203 -20.67 -11.56 -6.67
C GLY A 203 -21.00 -11.81 -5.20
N GLY A 204 -21.87 -12.78 -4.91
CA GLY A 204 -22.31 -13.14 -3.55
C GLY A 204 -22.99 -12.03 -2.78
N LEU A 205 -22.96 -12.14 -1.45
CA LEU A 205 -23.59 -11.15 -0.56
C LEU A 205 -22.87 -9.80 -0.65
N PHE A 206 -23.59 -8.75 -1.03
CA PHE A 206 -23.07 -7.41 -1.26
C PHE A 206 -21.90 -7.38 -2.25
N PRO A 207 -22.15 -7.51 -3.57
CA PRO A 207 -21.14 -7.66 -4.61
C PRO A 207 -20.20 -6.45 -4.73
N HIS A 208 -20.58 -5.28 -4.21
CA HIS A 208 -19.75 -4.08 -4.16
C HIS A 208 -18.68 -4.10 -3.04
N HIS A 209 -18.73 -5.03 -2.08
CA HIS A 209 -17.69 -5.22 -1.07
C HIS A 209 -16.69 -6.28 -1.55
N ARG A 210 -15.42 -5.89 -1.75
CA ARG A 210 -14.38 -6.73 -2.37
C ARG A 210 -13.02 -6.53 -1.72
N GLY A 211 -12.40 -7.57 -1.23
CA GLY A 211 -11.02 -7.53 -0.77
C GLY A 211 -10.69 -6.41 0.20
N LEU A 212 -9.56 -5.79 -0.03
CA LEU A 212 -9.21 -4.46 0.48
C LEU A 212 -9.68 -3.45 -0.56
N PHE A 213 -10.54 -2.53 -0.18
CA PHE A 213 -11.13 -1.54 -1.08
C PHE A 213 -11.38 -0.22 -0.37
N TYR A 214 -11.41 0.84 -1.16
CA TYR A 214 -11.47 2.21 -0.68
C TYR A 214 -12.43 3.02 -1.56
N GLY A 215 -13.30 3.81 -0.96
CA GLY A 215 -14.25 4.66 -1.69
C GLY A 215 -15.26 5.32 -0.75
N PHE A 216 -16.13 6.16 -1.33
CA PHE A 216 -17.19 6.90 -0.64
C PHE A 216 -18.48 6.86 -1.46
N ASN A 217 -19.62 6.69 -0.82
CA ASN A 217 -20.91 6.69 -1.51
C ASN A 217 -21.55 8.08 -1.65
N LYS A 218 -21.00 9.09 -0.99
CA LYS A 218 -21.45 10.48 -1.07
C LYS A 218 -20.27 11.38 -1.36
N ILE A 219 -20.06 11.61 -2.64
CA ILE A 219 -19.01 12.52 -3.13
C ILE A 219 -19.71 13.68 -3.83
N SER A 220 -19.30 14.91 -3.55
CA SER A 220 -19.78 16.10 -4.26
C SER A 220 -18.63 17.01 -4.67
N TYR A 221 -18.75 17.59 -5.86
CA TYR A 221 -17.78 18.50 -6.47
C TYR A 221 -18.47 19.41 -7.49
N THR A 222 -17.74 20.37 -8.03
CA THR A 222 -18.27 21.31 -9.04
C THR A 222 -17.39 21.29 -10.27
N VAL A 223 -17.98 21.21 -11.45
CA VAL A 223 -17.30 21.32 -12.75
C VAL A 223 -18.03 22.37 -13.57
N ASP A 224 -17.31 23.37 -14.08
CA ASP A 224 -17.88 24.46 -14.90
C ASP A 224 -19.13 25.12 -14.29
N GLY A 225 -19.14 25.29 -12.95
CA GLY A 225 -20.25 25.87 -12.20
C GLY A 225 -21.43 24.92 -11.97
N GLN A 226 -21.37 23.68 -12.43
CA GLN A 226 -22.39 22.66 -12.23
C GLN A 226 -22.07 21.76 -11.04
N SER A 227 -23.04 21.54 -10.15
CA SER A 227 -22.90 20.59 -9.06
C SER A 227 -22.95 19.17 -9.58
N MET A 228 -21.93 18.40 -9.22
CA MET A 228 -21.77 16.99 -9.57
C MET A 228 -21.79 16.13 -8.31
N SER A 229 -22.19 14.86 -8.46
CA SER A 229 -22.10 13.87 -7.41
C SER A 229 -21.63 12.53 -7.96
N ALA A 230 -20.92 11.77 -7.11
CA ALA A 230 -20.46 10.43 -7.46
C ALA A 230 -20.63 9.46 -6.27
N ASP A 231 -20.81 8.18 -6.60
CA ASP A 231 -20.84 7.07 -5.66
C ASP A 231 -19.76 6.04 -6.07
N ILE A 232 -18.55 6.22 -5.57
CA ILE A 232 -17.42 5.33 -5.85
C ILE A 232 -17.47 4.04 -5.01
N TRP A 233 -18.39 3.96 -4.08
CA TRP A 233 -18.60 2.73 -3.32
C TRP A 233 -19.39 1.68 -4.11
N HIS A 234 -20.54 2.05 -4.68
CA HIS A 234 -21.40 1.15 -5.41
C HIS A 234 -21.19 1.22 -6.93
N CYS A 235 -20.81 2.38 -7.48
CA CYS A 235 -20.59 2.63 -8.91
C CYS A 235 -21.81 2.23 -9.78
N ARG A 236 -23.02 2.63 -9.36
CA ARG A 236 -24.28 2.18 -10.01
C ARG A 236 -24.69 2.98 -11.24
N ASN A 237 -24.12 4.16 -11.42
CA ASN A 237 -24.56 5.10 -12.46
C ASN A 237 -23.44 5.40 -13.46
N GLY A 238 -22.48 4.47 -13.65
CA GLY A 238 -21.34 4.63 -14.55
C GLY A 238 -20.08 5.14 -13.89
N GLU A 239 -20.10 5.42 -12.57
CA GLU A 239 -18.91 5.72 -11.82
C GLU A 239 -17.95 4.52 -11.84
N SER A 240 -16.65 4.77 -11.73
CA SER A 240 -15.65 3.69 -11.65
C SER A 240 -14.36 4.12 -10.96
N GLN A 241 -13.60 3.14 -10.46
CA GLN A 241 -12.17 3.27 -10.16
C GLN A 241 -11.38 2.52 -11.21
N ALA A 242 -10.60 3.23 -12.01
CA ALA A 242 -9.87 2.68 -13.12
C ALA A 242 -8.37 2.66 -12.84
N HIS A 243 -7.72 1.55 -13.13
CA HIS A 243 -6.27 1.47 -13.21
C HIS A 243 -5.77 2.36 -14.35
N VAL A 244 -4.73 3.14 -14.10
CA VAL A 244 -4.06 3.98 -15.12
C VAL A 244 -2.71 3.38 -15.46
N GLU A 245 -1.86 3.19 -14.46
CA GLU A 245 -0.51 2.65 -14.64
C GLU A 245 0.04 2.04 -13.35
N VAL A 246 1.03 1.19 -13.50
CA VAL A 246 1.93 0.76 -12.43
C VAL A 246 3.10 1.75 -12.39
N CYS A 247 3.14 2.60 -11.36
CA CYS A 247 4.20 3.59 -11.21
C CYS A 247 5.53 2.95 -10.78
N SER A 248 5.47 1.95 -9.87
CA SER A 248 6.66 1.23 -9.40
C SER A 248 6.29 -0.15 -8.86
N GLN A 249 7.18 -1.11 -9.07
CA GLN A 249 7.19 -2.44 -8.46
C GLN A 249 8.56 -2.70 -7.87
N VAL A 250 8.64 -2.82 -6.55
CA VAL A 250 9.89 -3.07 -5.84
C VAL A 250 9.79 -4.41 -5.16
N GLY A 251 10.56 -5.38 -5.61
CA GLY A 251 10.68 -6.71 -5.01
C GLY A 251 12.02 -6.87 -4.28
N GLY A 252 12.07 -7.77 -3.30
CA GLY A 252 13.29 -8.07 -2.57
C GLY A 252 13.05 -8.87 -1.29
N PRO A 253 14.10 -9.09 -0.48
CA PRO A 253 14.04 -10.03 0.64
C PRO A 253 13.24 -9.52 1.84
N VAL A 254 13.06 -8.21 1.99
CA VAL A 254 12.42 -7.60 3.15
C VAL A 254 10.99 -7.20 2.85
N LEU A 255 10.75 -6.63 1.66
CA LEU A 255 9.43 -6.15 1.26
C LEU A 255 9.17 -6.27 -0.24
N GLY A 256 7.87 -6.35 -0.58
CA GLY A 256 7.34 -6.13 -1.91
C GLY A 256 6.41 -4.92 -1.91
N ARG A 257 6.75 -3.87 -2.67
CA ARG A 257 5.99 -2.62 -2.76
C ARG A 257 5.43 -2.42 -4.16
N HIS A 258 4.14 -2.14 -4.25
CA HIS A 258 3.41 -1.91 -5.48
C HIS A 258 2.77 -0.52 -5.45
N LEU A 259 3.30 0.43 -6.23
CA LEU A 259 2.79 1.79 -6.38
C LEU A 259 1.99 1.91 -7.67
N LEU A 260 0.74 2.33 -7.54
CA LEU A 260 -0.28 2.36 -8.58
C LEU A 260 -0.85 3.76 -8.74
N LYS A 261 -1.20 4.12 -9.96
CA LYS A 261 -2.01 5.31 -10.25
C LYS A 261 -3.40 4.88 -10.70
N LEU A 262 -4.40 5.47 -10.11
CA LEU A 262 -5.82 5.18 -10.33
C LEU A 262 -6.58 6.46 -10.61
N ASP A 263 -7.58 6.39 -11.47
CA ASP A 263 -8.57 7.44 -11.66
C ASP A 263 -9.89 7.10 -10.97
N TRP A 264 -10.44 8.06 -10.25
CA TRP A 264 -11.82 8.03 -9.78
C TRP A 264 -12.68 8.77 -10.77
N LYS A 265 -13.55 8.05 -11.48
CA LYS A 265 -14.34 8.57 -12.58
C LYS A 265 -15.79 8.80 -12.17
N GLY A 266 -16.32 9.95 -12.57
CA GLY A 266 -17.72 10.29 -12.41
C GLY A 266 -18.63 9.56 -13.40
N ARG A 267 -19.92 9.88 -13.34
CA ARG A 267 -20.96 9.30 -14.24
C ARG A 267 -20.74 9.58 -15.70
N ASP A 268 -20.03 10.65 -16.02
CA ASP A 268 -19.65 11.05 -17.36
C ASP A 268 -18.38 10.35 -17.88
N GLY A 269 -17.82 9.43 -17.08
CA GLY A 269 -16.60 8.70 -17.38
C GLY A 269 -15.30 9.52 -17.24
N LYS A 270 -15.40 10.81 -16.85
CA LYS A 270 -14.22 11.67 -16.63
C LYS A 270 -13.66 11.49 -15.23
N ALA A 271 -12.34 11.57 -15.11
CA ALA A 271 -11.68 11.57 -13.82
C ALA A 271 -11.94 12.89 -13.08
N PHE A 272 -12.42 12.82 -11.85
CA PHE A 272 -12.55 13.97 -10.95
C PHE A 272 -11.47 13.95 -9.86
N ALA A 273 -10.85 12.79 -9.63
CA ALA A 273 -9.71 12.64 -8.72
C ALA A 273 -8.75 11.57 -9.24
N THR A 274 -7.48 11.72 -8.88
CA THR A 274 -6.41 10.73 -9.12
C THR A 274 -5.87 10.25 -7.78
N GLU A 275 -5.70 8.94 -7.64
CA GLU A 275 -5.14 8.29 -6.46
C GLU A 275 -3.80 7.66 -6.80
N LEU A 276 -2.76 7.98 -6.03
CA LEU A 276 -1.57 7.15 -5.90
C LEU A 276 -1.82 6.19 -4.74
N ARG A 277 -1.84 4.89 -5.03
CA ARG A 277 -2.06 3.82 -4.06
C ARG A 277 -0.83 2.96 -3.95
N GLU A 278 -0.29 2.85 -2.76
CA GLU A 278 0.87 2.03 -2.46
C GLU A 278 0.47 0.92 -1.49
N LEU A 279 0.77 -0.33 -1.84
CA LEU A 279 0.69 -1.46 -0.93
C LEU A 279 2.08 -2.05 -0.75
N THR A 280 2.49 -2.20 0.51
CA THR A 280 3.76 -2.82 0.88
C THR A 280 3.49 -4.06 1.71
N ALA A 281 3.94 -5.22 1.23
CA ALA A 281 3.94 -6.46 1.97
C ALA A 281 5.35 -6.71 2.54
N TYR A 282 5.44 -7.17 3.80
CA TYR A 282 6.72 -7.42 4.48
C TYR A 282 6.95 -8.91 4.69
N ASN A 283 8.21 -9.31 4.60
CA ASN A 283 8.66 -10.66 4.97
C ASN A 283 8.78 -10.78 6.48
N VAL A 284 7.68 -11.06 7.14
CA VAL A 284 7.57 -11.23 8.59
C VAL A 284 7.10 -12.63 8.93
N GLU A 285 7.51 -13.14 10.09
CA GLU A 285 7.11 -14.46 10.56
C GLU A 285 5.69 -14.46 11.14
N GLY A 286 5.00 -15.59 11.06
CA GLY A 286 3.73 -15.85 11.73
C GLY A 286 2.49 -15.31 11.04
N GLY A 287 2.61 -14.51 9.98
CA GLY A 287 1.44 -13.96 9.31
C GLY A 287 1.74 -13.24 8.01
N VAL A 288 0.80 -12.40 7.61
CA VAL A 288 0.88 -11.49 6.47
C VAL A 288 0.73 -10.08 6.98
N LEU A 289 1.73 -9.24 6.74
CA LEU A 289 1.73 -7.81 7.06
C LEU A 289 1.64 -7.02 5.76
N ILE A 290 0.61 -6.18 5.65
CA ILE A 290 0.40 -5.31 4.50
C ILE A 290 0.16 -3.88 5.00
N GLU A 291 0.90 -2.92 4.47
CA GLU A 291 0.60 -1.50 4.60
C GLU A 291 -0.13 -1.01 3.37
N PHE A 292 -1.13 -0.17 3.60
CA PHE A 292 -1.90 0.54 2.59
C PHE A 292 -1.67 2.03 2.78
N THR A 293 -1.07 2.67 1.79
CA THR A 293 -0.90 4.13 1.75
C THR A 293 -1.61 4.66 0.52
N SER A 294 -2.35 5.75 0.67
CA SER A 294 -3.07 6.41 -0.43
C SER A 294 -2.85 7.91 -0.40
N LYS A 295 -2.61 8.50 -1.57
CA LYS A 295 -2.64 9.94 -1.80
C LYS A 295 -3.68 10.22 -2.88
N LEU A 296 -4.84 10.77 -2.46
CA LEU A 296 -5.94 11.15 -3.36
C LEU A 296 -5.90 12.66 -3.60
N SER A 297 -5.75 13.05 -4.85
CA SER A 297 -5.70 14.45 -5.30
C SER A 297 -6.91 14.79 -6.18
N SER A 298 -7.45 15.98 -6.03
CA SER A 298 -8.54 16.47 -6.88
C SER A 298 -8.03 16.86 -8.26
N GLN A 299 -8.88 16.66 -9.26
CA GLN A 299 -8.69 17.13 -10.64
C GLN A 299 -9.69 18.25 -11.01
N VAL A 300 -10.56 18.66 -10.08
CA VAL A 300 -11.71 19.52 -10.35
C VAL A 300 -11.93 20.61 -9.28
N GLY A 301 -10.89 20.99 -8.54
CA GLY A 301 -10.98 21.90 -7.42
C GLY A 301 -11.39 21.18 -6.11
N GLU A 302 -12.38 21.68 -5.38
CA GLU A 302 -12.81 21.10 -4.12
C GLU A 302 -13.70 19.86 -4.32
N ILE A 303 -13.35 18.75 -3.67
CA ILE A 303 -14.14 17.54 -3.57
C ILE A 303 -14.50 17.31 -2.10
N LYS A 304 -15.79 17.16 -1.79
CA LYS A 304 -16.26 16.71 -0.47
C LYS A 304 -16.46 15.21 -0.48
N LEU A 305 -15.79 14.52 0.42
CA LEU A 305 -15.92 13.09 0.66
C LEU A 305 -16.75 12.88 1.92
N ALA A 306 -17.89 12.22 1.76
CA ALA A 306 -18.78 11.85 2.85
C ALA A 306 -19.38 10.46 2.60
N GLY A 307 -20.15 9.97 3.54
CA GLY A 307 -20.75 8.66 3.42
C GLY A 307 -21.55 8.26 4.63
N ASP A 308 -21.62 6.98 4.82
CA ASP A 308 -22.12 6.37 6.04
C ASP A 308 -21.18 5.21 6.45
N PRO A 309 -21.25 4.72 7.70
CA PRO A 309 -20.32 3.70 8.21
C PRO A 309 -20.29 2.40 7.40
N GLN A 310 -21.26 2.20 6.55
CA GLN A 310 -21.41 0.96 5.78
C GLN A 310 -20.87 1.10 4.37
N HIS A 311 -20.74 2.33 3.85
CA HIS A 311 -20.53 2.60 2.44
C HIS A 311 -19.46 3.68 2.19
N ALA A 312 -18.47 3.78 3.07
CA ALA A 312 -17.35 4.71 2.89
C ALA A 312 -16.07 4.24 3.58
N GLY A 313 -14.95 4.85 3.18
CA GLY A 313 -13.62 4.67 3.75
C GLY A 313 -12.86 3.47 3.22
N PHE A 314 -11.80 3.11 3.93
CA PHE A 314 -11.01 1.90 3.65
C PHE A 314 -11.61 0.72 4.42
N GLN A 315 -11.80 -0.40 3.74
CA GLN A 315 -12.51 -1.55 4.30
C GLN A 315 -11.84 -2.88 3.89
N PHE A 316 -11.91 -3.83 4.81
CA PHE A 316 -11.65 -5.25 4.55
C PHE A 316 -12.96 -5.99 4.37
N ARG A 317 -13.05 -6.84 3.33
CA ARG A 317 -14.16 -7.75 3.11
C ARG A 317 -13.66 -9.19 3.04
N GLY A 318 -13.93 -9.95 4.08
CA GLY A 318 -13.61 -11.37 4.17
C GLY A 318 -14.39 -12.24 3.19
N SER A 319 -13.94 -13.46 3.02
CA SER A 319 -14.48 -14.47 2.08
C SER A 319 -16.01 -14.63 2.18
N GLN A 320 -16.63 -14.99 1.07
CA GLN A 320 -18.06 -15.34 1.01
C GLN A 320 -18.42 -16.55 1.90
N GLU A 321 -17.45 -17.39 2.22
CA GLU A 321 -17.65 -18.50 3.15
C GLU A 321 -18.09 -18.06 4.54
N ILE A 322 -17.71 -16.84 4.97
CA ILE A 322 -18.10 -16.31 6.29
C ILE A 322 -19.63 -16.18 6.40
N PRO A 323 -20.32 -15.40 5.55
CA PRO A 323 -21.77 -15.32 5.64
C PRO A 323 -22.50 -16.64 5.35
N ASP A 324 -21.92 -17.50 4.48
CA ASP A 324 -22.58 -18.72 4.06
C ASP A 324 -22.48 -19.85 5.13
N LYS A 325 -21.40 -19.88 5.91
CA LYS A 325 -21.12 -21.05 6.77
C LYS A 325 -20.66 -20.70 8.21
N THR A 326 -19.96 -19.58 8.41
CA THR A 326 -19.20 -19.36 9.65
C THR A 326 -19.52 -18.03 10.38
N SER A 327 -20.56 -17.30 9.96
CA SER A 327 -20.93 -16.01 10.56
C SER A 327 -21.21 -16.12 12.08
N ALA A 328 -21.79 -17.23 12.53
CA ALA A 328 -22.04 -17.48 13.96
C ALA A 328 -20.77 -17.74 14.78
N GLN A 329 -19.63 -17.97 14.11
CA GLN A 329 -18.31 -18.17 14.72
C GLN A 329 -17.42 -16.94 14.59
N THR A 330 -17.91 -15.90 13.89
CA THR A 330 -17.19 -14.66 13.61
C THR A 330 -17.42 -13.68 14.75
N TYR A 331 -16.38 -13.06 15.24
CA TYR A 331 -16.44 -12.02 16.28
C TYR A 331 -15.30 -11.01 16.10
N TYR A 332 -15.39 -9.92 16.86
CA TYR A 332 -14.41 -8.85 16.84
C TYR A 332 -13.65 -8.78 18.16
N VAL A 333 -12.36 -8.49 18.07
CA VAL A 333 -11.54 -8.06 19.19
C VAL A 333 -11.28 -6.57 19.03
N ARG A 334 -11.47 -5.81 20.10
CA ARG A 334 -11.39 -4.35 20.13
C ARG A 334 -10.53 -3.92 21.31
N PRO A 335 -10.11 -2.65 21.40
CA PRO A 335 -9.36 -2.17 22.57
C PRO A 335 -10.05 -2.41 23.92
N ASP A 336 -11.39 -2.45 23.93
CA ASP A 336 -12.20 -2.71 25.11
C ASP A 336 -12.52 -4.20 25.36
N GLY A 337 -11.98 -5.10 24.53
CA GLY A 337 -12.09 -6.53 24.74
C GLY A 337 -12.62 -7.37 23.59
N LYS A 338 -12.77 -8.66 23.84
CA LYS A 338 -13.30 -9.65 22.90
C LYS A 338 -14.83 -9.57 22.85
N GLY A 339 -15.37 -9.44 21.62
CA GLY A 339 -16.80 -9.47 21.36
C GLY A 339 -17.38 -10.89 21.39
N GLN A 340 -18.71 -10.99 21.47
CA GLN A 340 -19.43 -12.25 21.35
C GLN A 340 -19.49 -12.71 19.89
N PRO A 341 -19.43 -14.02 19.59
CA PRO A 341 -19.65 -14.54 18.26
C PRO A 341 -20.98 -14.07 17.64
N GLY A 342 -20.94 -13.67 16.40
CA GLY A 342 -22.10 -13.10 15.66
C GLY A 342 -22.44 -11.65 15.98
N ALA A 343 -21.90 -11.08 17.07
CA ALA A 343 -22.15 -9.69 17.45
C ALA A 343 -21.22 -8.72 16.70
N PHE A 344 -21.73 -7.54 16.42
CA PHE A 344 -20.97 -6.47 15.77
C PHE A 344 -21.40 -5.09 16.29
N ARG A 345 -20.52 -4.11 16.14
CA ARG A 345 -20.76 -2.70 16.52
C ARG A 345 -20.69 -1.79 15.32
N ASN A 346 -21.48 -0.72 15.36
CA ASN A 346 -21.45 0.33 14.34
C ASN A 346 -21.71 1.69 14.96
N TRP A 347 -20.98 2.66 14.51
CA TRP A 347 -21.39 4.05 14.65
C TRP A 347 -22.60 4.31 13.72
N PRO A 348 -23.61 5.16 14.06
CA PRO A 348 -23.77 5.89 15.32
C PRO A 348 -24.52 5.11 16.42
N GLY A 349 -24.93 3.87 16.18
CA GLY A 349 -25.63 3.06 17.18
C GLY A 349 -24.76 2.83 18.42
N ASN A 350 -23.46 2.64 18.23
CA ASN A 350 -22.45 2.65 19.28
C ASN A 350 -21.60 3.92 19.11
N LYS A 351 -21.92 4.99 19.84
CA LYS A 351 -21.24 6.29 19.74
C LYS A 351 -19.73 6.23 20.09
N GLU A 352 -19.36 5.24 20.90
CA GLU A 352 -17.97 4.99 21.32
C GLU A 352 -17.16 4.26 20.25
N HIS A 353 -17.79 3.81 19.16
CA HIS A 353 -17.13 3.08 18.08
C HIS A 353 -16.49 4.03 17.06
N VAL A 354 -15.70 4.97 17.58
CA VAL A 354 -14.99 6.03 16.85
C VAL A 354 -13.56 6.14 17.33
N ASN A 355 -12.69 6.62 16.43
CA ASN A 355 -11.27 6.90 16.72
C ASN A 355 -10.54 5.73 17.38
N LEU A 356 -10.93 4.50 17.06
CA LEU A 356 -10.22 3.33 17.54
C LEU A 356 -8.85 3.29 16.87
N LYS A 357 -7.83 2.93 17.65
CA LYS A 357 -6.47 2.71 17.12
C LYS A 357 -6.43 1.50 16.19
N TRP A 358 -7.30 0.52 16.48
CA TRP A 358 -7.41 -0.71 15.74
C TRP A 358 -8.75 -1.41 15.97
N ASN A 359 -9.07 -2.35 15.09
CA ASN A 359 -10.14 -3.32 15.22
C ASN A 359 -9.68 -4.64 14.60
N ALA A 360 -10.05 -5.76 15.17
CA ALA A 360 -9.63 -7.06 14.66
C ALA A 360 -10.84 -8.00 14.48
N LEU A 361 -10.91 -8.59 13.28
CA LEU A 361 -11.91 -9.59 12.91
C LEU A 361 -11.33 -10.98 13.12
N CYS A 362 -11.98 -11.78 13.97
CA CYS A 362 -11.69 -13.19 14.13
C CYS A 362 -12.77 -14.03 13.43
N PHE A 363 -12.39 -14.89 12.49
CA PHE A 363 -13.30 -15.63 11.61
C PHE A 363 -12.77 -17.04 11.32
N VAL A 364 -13.61 -17.88 10.75
CA VAL A 364 -13.25 -19.25 10.34
C VAL A 364 -13.36 -19.36 8.83
N LEU A 365 -12.33 -19.90 8.20
CA LEU A 365 -12.24 -20.15 6.76
C LEU A 365 -11.61 -21.53 6.53
N GLY A 366 -12.29 -22.40 5.76
CA GLY A 366 -11.81 -23.77 5.53
C GLY A 366 -11.56 -24.56 6.81
N GLY A 367 -12.36 -24.32 7.84
CA GLY A 367 -12.20 -24.97 9.16
C GLY A 367 -11.06 -24.43 10.02
N LYS A 368 -10.24 -23.50 9.52
CA LYS A 368 -9.15 -22.87 10.27
C LYS A 368 -9.60 -21.49 10.78
N ARG A 369 -9.26 -21.17 12.04
CA ARG A 369 -9.48 -19.83 12.60
C ARG A 369 -8.39 -18.89 12.15
N LEU A 370 -8.78 -17.66 11.79
CA LEU A 370 -7.87 -16.57 11.45
C LEU A 370 -8.26 -15.32 12.22
N THR A 371 -7.30 -14.44 12.41
CA THR A 371 -7.51 -13.06 12.89
C THR A 371 -6.92 -12.10 11.90
N CYS A 372 -7.73 -11.11 11.46
CA CYS A 372 -7.32 -9.99 10.64
C CYS A 372 -7.40 -8.71 11.46
N CYS A 373 -6.27 -8.05 11.72
CA CYS A 373 -6.19 -6.77 12.39
C CYS A 373 -6.21 -5.64 11.36
N TYR A 374 -6.98 -4.61 11.64
CA TYR A 374 -7.07 -3.35 10.91
C TYR A 374 -6.57 -2.25 11.82
N LEU A 375 -5.43 -1.65 11.49
CA LEU A 375 -4.77 -0.63 12.29
C LEU A 375 -4.94 0.72 11.60
N ASP A 376 -5.48 1.71 12.32
CA ASP A 376 -5.77 3.06 11.83
C ASP A 376 -4.69 4.03 12.30
N HIS A 377 -3.96 4.64 11.37
CA HIS A 377 -2.91 5.60 11.72
C HIS A 377 -3.51 6.87 12.35
N PRO A 378 -2.93 7.44 13.42
CA PRO A 378 -3.48 8.59 14.11
C PRO A 378 -3.58 9.84 13.23
N GLU A 379 -2.76 9.97 12.20
CA GLU A 379 -2.79 11.08 11.23
C GLU A 379 -3.90 10.95 10.17
N ASN A 380 -4.56 9.82 10.06
CA ASN A 380 -5.75 9.72 9.22
C ASN A 380 -6.83 10.69 9.72
N PRO A 381 -7.69 11.22 8.86
CA PRO A 381 -8.73 12.17 9.25
C PRO A 381 -9.62 11.66 10.39
N LYS A 382 -9.95 12.56 11.30
CA LYS A 382 -10.84 12.33 12.43
C LYS A 382 -12.11 13.20 12.24
N GLU A 383 -13.22 12.78 12.73
CA GLU A 383 -13.59 11.59 13.50
C GLU A 383 -13.61 10.34 12.61
N SER A 384 -12.83 9.30 12.94
CA SER A 384 -12.87 8.03 12.21
C SER A 384 -13.94 7.12 12.82
N ARG A 385 -14.97 6.77 12.03
CA ARG A 385 -16.19 6.10 12.43
C ARG A 385 -16.16 4.66 11.99
N PHE A 386 -16.11 3.73 12.94
CA PHE A 386 -15.94 2.31 12.66
C PHE A 386 -17.25 1.58 12.40
N SER A 387 -17.18 0.54 11.58
CA SER A 387 -18.29 -0.31 11.22
C SER A 387 -17.86 -1.76 11.10
N GLU A 388 -18.59 -2.64 11.72
CA GLU A 388 -18.42 -4.09 11.69
C GLU A 388 -19.65 -4.78 11.14
N ARG A 389 -19.46 -5.98 10.58
CA ARG A 389 -20.53 -6.88 10.12
C ARG A 389 -20.15 -8.33 10.38
N ASN A 390 -21.11 -9.12 10.83
CA ASN A 390 -20.93 -10.55 11.09
C ASN A 390 -20.61 -11.38 9.82
N TYR A 391 -20.79 -10.80 8.64
CA TYR A 391 -20.36 -11.40 7.38
C TYR A 391 -18.91 -11.04 6.98
N GLY A 392 -18.12 -10.53 7.94
CA GLY A 392 -16.69 -10.30 7.74
C GLY A 392 -16.35 -9.05 6.92
N ARG A 393 -17.13 -7.97 7.00
CA ARG A 393 -16.76 -6.65 6.50
C ARG A 393 -16.55 -5.70 7.66
N PHE A 394 -15.41 -5.01 7.68
CA PHE A 394 -15.10 -4.01 8.71
C PHE A 394 -14.07 -3.00 8.22
N GLY A 395 -14.02 -1.87 8.91
CA GLY A 395 -13.10 -0.76 8.66
C GLY A 395 -13.68 0.54 9.19
N SER A 396 -13.06 1.65 8.80
CA SER A 396 -13.48 2.98 9.24
C SER A 396 -13.72 3.92 8.07
N TYR A 397 -14.52 4.96 8.30
CA TYR A 397 -14.67 6.09 7.39
C TYR A 397 -14.65 7.40 8.17
N PHE A 398 -14.47 8.49 7.45
CA PHE A 398 -14.46 9.86 7.93
C PHE A 398 -15.07 10.76 6.85
N GLU A 399 -15.32 12.02 7.22
CA GLU A 399 -15.72 13.05 6.26
C GLU A 399 -14.59 14.05 6.09
N THR A 400 -14.29 14.45 4.86
CA THR A 400 -13.20 15.38 4.58
C THR A 400 -13.39 16.10 3.26
N THR A 401 -12.56 17.12 3.04
CA THR A 401 -12.47 17.87 1.79
C THR A 401 -11.07 17.66 1.19
N VAL A 402 -11.02 17.46 -0.12
CA VAL A 402 -9.79 17.23 -0.90
C VAL A 402 -9.69 18.29 -1.97
N THR A 403 -8.49 18.88 -2.13
CA THR A 403 -8.15 19.75 -3.26
C THR A 403 -6.84 19.29 -3.90
N GLU A 404 -6.39 19.94 -4.96
CA GLU A 404 -5.08 19.67 -5.55
C GLU A 404 -3.96 20.05 -4.56
N GLU A 405 -4.07 21.20 -3.90
CA GLU A 405 -3.07 21.71 -2.95
C GLU A 405 -3.11 20.97 -1.60
N LYS A 406 -4.26 20.38 -1.28
CA LYS A 406 -4.46 19.62 -0.05
C LYS A 406 -5.00 18.23 -0.36
N PRO A 407 -4.16 17.34 -0.88
CA PRO A 407 -4.54 15.95 -1.14
C PRO A 407 -4.85 15.22 0.17
N LEU A 408 -5.75 14.24 0.10
CA LEU A 408 -6.00 13.32 1.20
C LEU A 408 -4.92 12.25 1.22
N GLN A 409 -4.26 12.11 2.35
CA GLN A 409 -3.27 11.04 2.58
C GLN A 409 -3.75 10.13 3.69
N LEU A 410 -3.62 8.81 3.47
CA LEU A 410 -4.11 7.77 4.37
C LEU A 410 -3.05 6.70 4.55
N ASN A 411 -2.94 6.20 5.79
CA ASN A 411 -2.10 5.07 6.13
C ASN A 411 -2.89 4.08 6.98
N TYR A 412 -2.90 2.83 6.56
CA TYR A 412 -3.48 1.70 7.30
C TYR A 412 -2.51 0.53 7.27
N ARG A 413 -2.57 -0.33 8.30
CA ARG A 413 -1.84 -1.58 8.32
C ARG A 413 -2.79 -2.72 8.58
N ILE A 414 -2.62 -3.81 7.83
CA ILE A 414 -3.35 -5.07 7.98
C ILE A 414 -2.35 -6.11 8.45
N TRP A 415 -2.70 -6.80 9.55
CA TRP A 415 -2.03 -8.02 9.97
C TRP A 415 -3.01 -9.18 9.90
N LEU A 416 -2.60 -10.30 9.31
CA LEU A 416 -3.41 -11.50 9.18
C LEU A 416 -2.61 -12.72 9.65
N GLN A 417 -3.16 -13.48 10.58
CA GLN A 417 -2.55 -14.72 11.07
C GLN A 417 -3.57 -15.83 11.30
N TYR A 418 -3.08 -17.05 11.39
CA TYR A 418 -3.88 -18.14 11.94
C TYR A 418 -4.03 -18.01 13.46
N GLY A 419 -5.17 -18.54 13.99
CA GLY A 419 -5.48 -18.51 15.39
C GLY A 419 -6.16 -17.21 15.85
N GLU A 420 -6.37 -17.15 17.15
CA GLU A 420 -6.92 -15.97 17.84
C GLU A 420 -5.80 -15.05 18.30
N MET A 421 -6.12 -13.77 18.45
CA MET A 421 -5.24 -12.78 19.07
C MET A 421 -5.92 -12.19 20.29
N SER A 422 -5.13 -11.93 21.32
CA SER A 422 -5.58 -11.16 22.48
C SER A 422 -5.56 -9.65 22.19
N VAL A 423 -6.20 -8.85 23.05
CA VAL A 423 -6.12 -7.38 23.01
C VAL A 423 -4.65 -6.92 23.05
N ALA A 424 -3.86 -7.53 23.94
CA ALA A 424 -2.44 -7.17 24.10
C ALA A 424 -1.60 -7.47 22.84
N ASP A 425 -1.92 -8.56 22.12
CA ASP A 425 -1.23 -8.89 20.87
C ASP A 425 -1.53 -7.83 19.81
N VAL A 426 -2.80 -7.43 19.63
CA VAL A 426 -3.18 -6.42 18.63
C VAL A 426 -2.66 -5.03 19.01
N ASP A 427 -2.68 -4.68 20.31
CA ASP A 427 -2.09 -3.43 20.81
C ASP A 427 -0.58 -3.33 20.49
N LYS A 428 0.15 -4.45 20.56
CA LYS A 428 1.57 -4.48 20.17
C LYS A 428 1.75 -4.11 18.71
N PHE A 429 1.02 -4.75 17.79
CA PHE A 429 1.08 -4.41 16.36
C PHE A 429 0.66 -2.97 16.08
N SER A 430 -0.33 -2.46 16.80
CA SER A 430 -0.77 -1.08 16.68
C SER A 430 0.31 -0.09 17.13
N ARG A 431 1.00 -0.36 18.24
CA ARG A 431 2.13 0.47 18.70
C ARG A 431 3.29 0.46 17.72
N ASP A 432 3.64 -0.72 17.19
CA ASP A 432 4.70 -0.83 16.16
C ASP A 432 4.37 -0.06 14.87
N PHE A 433 3.08 0.17 14.59
CA PHE A 433 2.65 0.95 13.44
C PHE A 433 2.68 2.45 13.69
N VAL A 434 2.19 2.91 14.83
CA VAL A 434 2.06 4.36 15.11
C VAL A 434 3.30 4.98 15.74
N THR A 435 4.14 4.16 16.37
CA THR A 435 5.43 4.54 16.95
C THR A 435 6.48 3.49 16.55
N PRO A 436 6.87 3.46 15.26
CA PRO A 436 7.90 2.54 14.80
C PRO A 436 9.23 2.82 15.52
N PRO A 437 10.20 1.88 15.49
CA PRO A 437 11.54 2.16 15.96
C PRO A 437 12.07 3.44 15.30
N ASN A 438 12.62 4.35 16.09
CA ASN A 438 13.26 5.53 15.56
C ASN A 438 14.63 5.14 14.99
N ALA A 439 14.85 5.44 13.72
CA ALA A 439 16.09 5.07 13.04
C ALA A 439 16.59 6.20 12.15
N SER A 440 17.89 6.50 12.25
CA SER A 440 18.52 7.60 11.52
C SER A 440 19.90 7.20 11.00
N SER A 441 20.28 7.74 9.85
CA SER A 441 21.66 7.70 9.34
C SER A 441 22.53 8.73 10.07
N LYS A 442 23.81 8.37 10.32
CA LYS A 442 24.81 9.25 10.93
C LYS A 442 25.72 9.87 9.89
#